data_5e58ae2e0698d6191b097e2ec8cfa14b
#
_entry.id   5e58ae2e0698d6191b097e2ec8cfa14b
#
_cell.length_a   1.000
_cell.length_b   1.000
_cell.length_c   1.000
_cell.angle_alpha   90.00
_cell.angle_beta   90.00
_cell.angle_gamma   90.00
#
_symmetry.space_group_name_H-M   'P 1'
#
loop_
_entity.id
_entity.type
_entity.pdbx_description
1 polymer ?
#
loop_
_entity_poly.entity_id
_entity_poly.type
_entity_poly.pdbx_seq_one_letter_code
_entity_poly.pdbx_strand_id
1 'polypeptide(L)'
;MSITTERIAAAARKLCEAPGPSGRECAAYAAAKELLSPMGEVKRTPLGSLLCCVNEGKEGAPHLLLEAHLDQIGFIVTRVEEGFLRFSKVGGIDARWLPATPVVIHAAAGDYPGIITSVPPHLAGDGSDHSIKIENLLIDTGFTAETAAKLFAPGDIVTFAAKPVELQNKRLAGPALDDRIGCAAVIAAAEEIAAEKPDCKVTVLLSSMEEVGGQGAETGGYCGRCELWGWLWLRAGENQSPGRRHHAGLRPHPEPGLYPEAEKAGRGK
;
A
#
# COMPACT_ATOMS: atom_id res chain seq x y z
N MET A 1 19.92 11.94 -15.99
CA MET A 1 19.90 10.48 -16.30
C MET A 1 18.49 10.12 -16.72
N SER A 2 18.29 9.41 -17.82
CA SER A 2 16.95 9.07 -18.30
C SER A 2 16.27 8.02 -17.38
N ILE A 3 14.97 8.16 -17.15
CA ILE A 3 14.15 7.14 -16.46
C ILE A 3 14.20 5.86 -17.30
N THR A 4 14.63 4.76 -16.69
CA THR A 4 14.64 3.44 -17.34
C THR A 4 13.73 2.49 -16.60
N THR A 5 13.13 1.55 -17.32
CA THR A 5 12.30 0.49 -16.74
C THR A 5 13.09 -0.30 -15.68
N GLU A 6 14.37 -0.51 -15.90
CA GLU A 6 15.25 -1.21 -14.96
C GLU A 6 15.40 -0.46 -13.62
N ARG A 7 15.49 0.87 -13.65
CA ARG A 7 15.57 1.70 -12.41
C ARG A 7 14.27 1.63 -11.62
N ILE A 8 13.13 1.78 -12.30
CA ILE A 8 11.82 1.65 -11.65
C ILE A 8 11.66 0.25 -11.05
N ALA A 9 12.02 -0.80 -11.81
CA ALA A 9 11.95 -2.17 -11.33
C ALA A 9 12.86 -2.42 -10.11
N ALA A 10 14.06 -1.86 -10.08
CA ALA A 10 14.97 -1.97 -8.94
C ALA A 10 14.42 -1.27 -7.69
N ALA A 11 13.90 -0.05 -7.84
CA ALA A 11 13.26 0.67 -6.74
C ALA A 11 12.00 -0.06 -6.24
N ALA A 12 11.15 -0.56 -7.15
CA ALA A 12 9.97 -1.34 -6.81
C ALA A 12 10.32 -2.62 -6.02
N ARG A 13 11.35 -3.38 -6.45
CA ARG A 13 11.82 -4.57 -5.71
C ARG A 13 12.23 -4.20 -4.29
N LYS A 14 13.06 -3.17 -4.14
CA LYS A 14 13.52 -2.71 -2.82
C LYS A 14 12.37 -2.32 -1.91
N LEU A 15 11.38 -1.59 -2.44
CA LEU A 15 10.19 -1.21 -1.68
C LEU A 15 9.33 -2.44 -1.34
N CYS A 16 9.08 -3.34 -2.29
CA CYS A 16 8.24 -4.53 -2.07
C CYS A 16 8.85 -5.56 -1.12
N GLU A 17 10.17 -5.55 -0.91
CA GLU A 17 10.84 -6.41 0.07
C GLU A 17 10.70 -5.91 1.51
N ALA A 18 10.34 -4.63 1.71
CA ALA A 18 10.20 -4.04 3.02
C ALA A 18 8.77 -4.24 3.56
N PRO A 19 8.57 -4.90 4.71
CA PRO A 19 7.24 -5.05 5.30
C PRO A 19 6.65 -3.69 5.69
N GLY A 20 5.35 -3.52 5.51
CA GLY A 20 4.67 -2.27 5.83
C GLY A 20 3.16 -2.31 5.66
N PRO A 21 2.43 -3.17 6.38
CA PRO A 21 0.98 -3.07 6.43
C PRO A 21 0.53 -1.73 6.99
N SER A 22 -0.67 -1.26 6.57
CA SER A 22 -1.23 0.03 6.96
C SER A 22 -1.12 0.29 8.46
N GLY A 23 -0.56 1.44 8.83
CA GLY A 23 -0.29 1.84 10.22
C GLY A 23 0.98 1.23 10.83
N ARG A 24 1.72 0.42 10.09
CA ARG A 24 2.97 -0.23 10.51
C ARG A 24 4.05 -0.21 9.42
N GLU A 25 4.14 0.88 8.68
CA GLU A 25 4.98 1.04 7.50
C GLU A 25 6.47 1.33 7.81
N CYS A 26 6.95 1.16 9.04
CA CYS A 26 8.28 1.61 9.45
C CYS A 26 9.43 1.10 8.57
N ALA A 27 9.41 -0.18 8.15
CA ALA A 27 10.46 -0.71 7.26
C ALA A 27 10.33 -0.17 5.84
N ALA A 28 9.10 -0.07 5.30
CA ALA A 28 8.84 0.55 4.01
C ALA A 28 9.27 2.02 3.99
N TYR A 29 9.07 2.73 5.10
CA TYR A 29 9.60 4.07 5.32
C TYR A 29 11.10 4.18 5.18
N ALA A 30 11.84 3.30 5.86
CA ALA A 30 13.28 3.33 5.81
C ALA A 30 13.77 3.15 4.37
N ALA A 31 13.18 2.19 3.63
CA ALA A 31 13.51 1.93 2.23
C ALA A 31 13.17 3.13 1.32
N ALA A 32 12.00 3.73 1.48
CA ALA A 32 11.56 4.87 0.68
C ALA A 32 12.38 6.14 1.01
N LYS A 33 12.67 6.39 2.29
CA LYS A 33 13.51 7.50 2.72
C LYS A 33 14.91 7.42 2.12
N GLU A 34 15.50 6.23 2.08
CA GLU A 34 16.82 6.05 1.47
C GLU A 34 16.81 6.45 -0.02
N LEU A 35 15.74 6.11 -0.74
CA LEU A 35 15.59 6.46 -2.16
C LEU A 35 15.31 7.97 -2.38
N LEU A 36 14.57 8.61 -1.48
CA LEU A 36 14.19 10.02 -1.61
C LEU A 36 15.25 11.01 -1.08
N SER A 37 16.03 10.62 -0.06
CA SER A 37 16.98 11.51 0.63
C SER A 37 18.01 12.22 -0.28
N PRO A 38 18.46 11.63 -1.42
CA PRO A 38 19.35 12.36 -2.34
C PRO A 38 18.72 13.56 -3.01
N MET A 39 17.38 13.65 -3.04
CA MET A 39 16.65 14.70 -3.75
C MET A 39 16.16 15.84 -2.85
N GLY A 40 16.09 15.61 -1.53
CA GLY A 40 15.64 16.63 -0.59
C GLY A 40 15.44 16.08 0.83
N GLU A 41 15.05 16.99 1.72
CA GLU A 41 14.70 16.61 3.10
C GLU A 41 13.41 15.79 3.12
N VAL A 42 13.47 14.59 3.67
CA VAL A 42 12.31 13.70 3.82
C VAL A 42 11.70 13.89 5.20
N LYS A 43 10.46 14.41 5.23
CA LYS A 43 9.67 14.65 6.45
C LYS A 43 8.59 13.59 6.59
N ARG A 44 8.30 13.20 7.83
CA ARG A 44 7.20 12.32 8.16
C ARG A 44 6.01 13.13 8.65
N THR A 45 4.82 12.86 8.11
CA THR A 45 3.58 13.47 8.62
C THR A 45 3.13 12.79 9.93
N PRO A 46 2.23 13.40 10.72
CA PRO A 46 1.68 12.77 11.91
C PRO A 46 0.96 11.43 11.65
N LEU A 47 0.31 11.28 10.49
CA LEU A 47 -0.35 10.05 10.07
C LEU A 47 0.61 9.03 9.47
N GLY A 48 1.84 9.42 9.29
CA GLY A 48 2.83 8.47 8.89
C GLY A 48 3.30 8.59 7.44
N SER A 49 2.74 9.39 6.57
CA SER A 49 3.17 9.58 5.18
C SER A 49 4.52 10.28 5.07
N LEU A 50 5.26 10.04 3.98
CA LEU A 50 6.51 10.73 3.67
C LEU A 50 6.27 11.89 2.73
N LEU A 51 6.83 13.04 3.06
CA LEU A 51 6.89 14.21 2.21
C LEU A 51 8.33 14.55 1.86
N CYS A 52 8.61 14.82 0.59
CA CYS A 52 9.90 15.31 0.12
C CYS A 52 9.68 16.43 -0.90
N CYS A 53 10.11 17.64 -0.58
CA CYS A 53 10.17 18.72 -1.57
C CYS A 53 11.41 18.51 -2.44
N VAL A 54 11.21 18.10 -3.69
CA VAL A 54 12.30 17.80 -4.63
C VAL A 54 12.69 19.01 -5.47
N ASN A 55 11.83 20.01 -5.56
CA ASN A 55 12.09 21.27 -6.23
C ASN A 55 11.25 22.38 -5.62
N GLU A 56 11.88 23.49 -5.18
CA GLU A 56 11.15 24.61 -4.59
C GLU A 56 10.46 25.50 -5.63
N GLY A 57 10.91 25.45 -6.88
CA GLY A 57 10.37 26.28 -7.95
C GLY A 57 10.65 27.77 -7.79
N LYS A 58 10.02 28.59 -8.64
CA LYS A 58 10.05 30.07 -8.55
C LYS A 58 8.89 30.56 -7.70
N GLU A 59 9.05 31.74 -7.10
CA GLU A 59 7.98 32.40 -6.35
C GLU A 59 6.73 32.62 -7.24
N GLY A 60 5.56 32.23 -6.74
CA GLY A 60 4.29 32.30 -7.47
C GLY A 60 4.06 31.23 -8.52
N ALA A 61 5.00 30.30 -8.71
CA ALA A 61 4.82 29.19 -9.64
C ALA A 61 3.84 28.13 -9.11
N PRO A 62 3.24 27.33 -9.99
CA PRO A 62 2.37 26.21 -9.58
C PRO A 62 3.09 25.21 -8.67
N HIS A 63 2.33 24.58 -7.78
CA HIS A 63 2.82 23.50 -6.93
C HIS A 63 2.25 22.16 -7.42
N LEU A 64 3.13 21.28 -7.86
CA LEU A 64 2.81 19.92 -8.28
C LEU A 64 3.04 18.95 -7.12
N LEU A 65 2.06 18.12 -6.83
CA LEU A 65 2.19 17.00 -5.92
C LEU A 65 2.22 15.69 -6.71
N LEU A 66 3.27 14.88 -6.50
CA LEU A 66 3.37 13.52 -7.01
C LEU A 66 3.06 12.57 -5.86
N GLU A 67 2.03 11.76 -6.01
CA GLU A 67 1.55 10.88 -4.94
C GLU A 67 1.50 9.42 -5.38
N ALA A 68 1.80 8.52 -4.43
CA ALA A 68 1.59 7.09 -4.49
C ALA A 68 1.51 6.54 -3.06
N HIS A 69 0.77 5.43 -2.81
CA HIS A 69 0.72 4.91 -1.44
C HIS A 69 1.80 3.87 -1.16
N LEU A 70 2.35 3.94 0.06
CA LEU A 70 3.48 3.13 0.50
C LEU A 70 3.06 1.90 1.29
N ASP A 71 1.90 1.94 1.94
CA ASP A 71 1.38 0.81 2.71
C ASP A 71 0.96 -0.36 1.82
N GLN A 72 0.72 -1.48 2.45
CA GLN A 72 0.32 -2.72 1.79
C GLN A 72 -0.74 -3.42 2.60
N ILE A 73 -1.48 -4.32 1.98
CA ILE A 73 -2.34 -5.29 2.67
C ILE A 73 -1.50 -6.25 3.51
N GLY A 74 -2.10 -6.76 4.58
CA GLY A 74 -1.47 -7.73 5.47
C GLY A 74 -2.42 -8.18 6.56
N PHE A 75 -1.85 -8.63 7.68
CA PHE A 75 -2.65 -9.10 8.80
C PHE A 75 -2.06 -8.58 10.11
N ILE A 76 -2.88 -8.63 11.15
CA ILE A 76 -2.51 -8.33 12.53
C ILE A 76 -2.92 -9.50 13.43
N VAL A 77 -2.02 -9.95 14.28
CA VAL A 77 -2.32 -10.97 15.29
C VAL A 77 -3.32 -10.41 16.29
N THR A 78 -4.41 -11.13 16.52
CA THR A 78 -5.44 -10.74 17.49
C THR A 78 -5.39 -11.56 18.77
N ARG A 79 -4.92 -12.82 18.70
CA ARG A 79 -4.79 -13.71 19.85
C ARG A 79 -3.80 -14.83 19.57
N VAL A 80 -3.10 -15.27 20.60
CA VAL A 80 -2.32 -16.52 20.61
C VAL A 80 -3.15 -17.58 21.32
N GLU A 81 -3.37 -18.74 20.69
CA GLU A 81 -4.27 -19.78 21.17
C GLU A 81 -3.68 -21.17 20.87
N GLU A 82 -3.33 -21.92 21.90
CA GLU A 82 -2.82 -23.31 21.80
C GLU A 82 -1.66 -23.51 20.81
N GLY A 83 -0.80 -22.50 20.65
CA GLY A 83 0.32 -22.54 19.71
C GLY A 83 0.03 -21.94 18.33
N PHE A 84 -1.23 -21.66 18.04
CA PHE A 84 -1.68 -21.00 16.81
C PHE A 84 -1.90 -19.50 17.04
N LEU A 85 -1.89 -18.73 15.94
CA LEU A 85 -2.21 -17.31 15.98
C LEU A 85 -3.55 -17.08 15.28
N ARG A 86 -4.46 -16.40 15.98
CA ARG A 86 -5.62 -15.79 15.35
C ARG A 86 -5.24 -14.42 14.83
N PHE A 87 -5.82 -14.04 13.70
CA PHE A 87 -5.47 -12.81 13.02
C PHE A 87 -6.70 -12.13 12.39
N SER A 88 -6.54 -10.85 12.11
CA SER A 88 -7.47 -10.07 11.29
C SER A 88 -6.74 -9.52 10.08
N LYS A 89 -7.48 -9.28 9.01
CA LYS A 89 -6.94 -8.64 7.81
C LYS A 89 -6.73 -7.14 8.03
N VAL A 90 -5.72 -6.61 7.35
CA VAL A 90 -5.47 -5.19 7.16
C VAL A 90 -5.55 -4.94 5.66
N GLY A 91 -6.52 -4.13 5.23
CA GLY A 91 -6.80 -3.91 3.81
C GLY A 91 -7.71 -4.95 3.16
N GLY A 92 -7.82 -4.90 1.83
CA GLY A 92 -8.71 -5.72 1.02
C GLY A 92 -8.13 -7.09 0.68
N ILE A 93 -8.41 -8.13 1.47
CA ILE A 93 -7.89 -9.49 1.24
C ILE A 93 -9.03 -10.47 0.97
N ASP A 94 -8.90 -11.25 -0.09
CA ASP A 94 -9.81 -12.35 -0.40
C ASP A 94 -9.43 -13.62 0.38
N ALA A 95 -10.30 -14.06 1.27
CA ALA A 95 -10.08 -15.21 2.13
C ALA A 95 -9.83 -16.51 1.38
N ARG A 96 -10.31 -16.64 0.15
CA ARG A 96 -10.18 -17.86 -0.67
C ARG A 96 -8.72 -18.20 -1.01
N TRP A 97 -7.82 -17.24 -0.99
CA TRP A 97 -6.41 -17.41 -1.33
C TRP A 97 -5.53 -17.74 -0.11
N LEU A 98 -6.11 -17.65 1.10
CA LEU A 98 -5.34 -17.72 2.32
C LEU A 98 -4.92 -19.13 2.76
N PRO A 99 -5.75 -20.19 2.62
CA PRO A 99 -5.35 -21.54 3.06
C PRO A 99 -4.05 -21.99 2.39
N ALA A 100 -3.13 -22.52 3.19
CA ALA A 100 -1.78 -22.94 2.81
C ALA A 100 -0.84 -21.82 2.34
N THR A 101 -1.20 -20.54 2.56
CA THR A 101 -0.33 -19.41 2.22
C THR A 101 0.76 -19.23 3.27
N PRO A 102 2.05 -19.24 2.85
CA PRO A 102 3.15 -18.88 3.74
C PRO A 102 3.12 -17.40 4.12
N VAL A 103 3.41 -17.12 5.38
CA VAL A 103 3.45 -15.76 5.93
C VAL A 103 4.70 -15.56 6.80
N VAL A 104 5.02 -14.29 7.07
CA VAL A 104 6.05 -13.89 8.04
C VAL A 104 5.36 -13.12 9.15
N ILE A 105 5.56 -13.55 10.39
CA ILE A 105 5.11 -12.85 11.59
C ILE A 105 6.26 -11.97 12.08
N HIS A 106 6.04 -10.67 12.14
CA HIS A 106 7.01 -9.66 12.61
C HIS A 106 6.76 -9.39 14.09
N ALA A 107 7.34 -10.21 14.95
CA ALA A 107 7.24 -10.10 16.40
C ALA A 107 8.37 -9.24 16.99
N ALA A 108 8.24 -8.84 18.24
CA ALA A 108 9.25 -8.02 18.91
C ALA A 108 10.64 -8.69 18.98
N ALA A 109 10.69 -10.03 19.03
CA ALA A 109 11.94 -10.80 19.07
C ALA A 109 12.54 -11.09 17.67
N GLY A 110 11.84 -10.75 16.58
CA GLY A 110 12.29 -10.97 15.21
C GLY A 110 11.19 -11.51 14.32
N ASP A 111 11.58 -11.92 13.11
CA ASP A 111 10.71 -12.43 12.08
C ASP A 111 10.61 -13.96 12.15
N TYR A 112 9.40 -14.49 12.12
CA TYR A 112 9.14 -15.92 12.19
C TYR A 112 8.27 -16.38 11.02
N PRO A 113 8.56 -17.53 10.40
CA PRO A 113 7.70 -18.10 9.38
C PRO A 113 6.44 -18.69 9.98
N GLY A 114 5.36 -18.65 9.22
CA GLY A 114 4.10 -19.31 9.54
C GLY A 114 3.36 -19.71 8.28
N ILE A 115 2.34 -20.55 8.44
CA ILE A 115 1.45 -20.96 7.35
C ILE A 115 0.02 -20.73 7.78
N ILE A 116 -0.78 -20.07 6.94
CA ILE A 116 -2.20 -19.91 7.18
C ILE A 116 -2.85 -21.29 6.96
N THR A 117 -3.54 -21.78 7.98
CA THR A 117 -4.21 -23.07 7.99
C THR A 117 -5.72 -22.92 8.21
N SER A 118 -6.47 -23.92 7.79
CA SER A 118 -7.92 -24.03 8.00
C SER A 118 -8.27 -25.39 8.56
N VAL A 119 -9.42 -25.50 9.20
CA VAL A 119 -9.96 -26.81 9.59
C VAL A 119 -10.23 -27.62 8.32
N PRO A 120 -9.73 -28.87 8.23
CA PRO A 120 -9.99 -29.72 7.07
C PRO A 120 -11.50 -29.98 6.89
N PRO A 121 -11.99 -30.08 5.63
CA PRO A 121 -13.43 -30.24 5.37
C PRO A 121 -14.10 -31.39 6.13
N HIS A 122 -13.41 -32.53 6.31
CA HIS A 122 -13.94 -33.70 7.03
C HIS A 122 -14.05 -33.48 8.55
N LEU A 123 -13.45 -32.42 9.10
CA LEU A 123 -13.55 -32.03 10.52
C LEU A 123 -14.44 -30.80 10.71
N ALA A 124 -14.84 -30.15 9.63
CA ALA A 124 -15.61 -28.89 9.68
C ALA A 124 -17.11 -29.13 9.96
N GLY A 125 -17.57 -30.38 10.03
CA GLY A 125 -18.98 -30.74 10.23
C GLY A 125 -19.82 -30.61 8.94
N ASP A 126 -21.05 -31.17 8.98
CA ASP A 126 -21.98 -31.21 7.84
C ASP A 126 -22.65 -29.83 7.53
N GLY A 127 -22.06 -28.73 7.96
CA GLY A 127 -22.58 -27.40 7.66
C GLY A 127 -22.53 -27.09 6.18
N SER A 128 -23.63 -26.67 5.59
CA SER A 128 -23.76 -26.36 4.16
C SER A 128 -22.98 -25.14 3.68
N ASP A 129 -22.35 -24.36 4.56
CA ASP A 129 -21.55 -23.20 4.23
C ASP A 129 -20.05 -23.55 4.16
N HIS A 130 -19.57 -23.86 2.95
CA HIS A 130 -18.15 -24.07 2.67
C HIS A 130 -17.38 -22.78 2.42
N SER A 131 -17.95 -21.61 2.74
CA SER A 131 -17.27 -20.33 2.57
C SER A 131 -16.08 -20.23 3.53
N ILE A 132 -14.92 -19.85 3.00
CA ILE A 132 -13.74 -19.60 3.79
C ILE A 132 -13.88 -18.23 4.44
N LYS A 133 -13.97 -18.22 5.78
CA LYS A 133 -14.04 -16.98 6.58
C LYS A 133 -12.72 -16.80 7.31
N ILE A 134 -12.19 -15.59 7.33
CA ILE A 134 -10.90 -15.29 7.97
C ILE A 134 -10.92 -15.65 9.46
N GLU A 135 -12.06 -15.46 10.11
CA GLU A 135 -12.26 -15.81 11.53
C GLU A 135 -12.05 -17.29 11.85
N ASN A 136 -12.18 -18.16 10.84
CA ASN A 136 -11.97 -19.60 10.96
C ASN A 136 -10.55 -20.04 10.59
N LEU A 137 -9.72 -19.11 10.11
CA LEU A 137 -8.33 -19.38 9.75
C LEU A 137 -7.42 -19.14 10.95
N LEU A 138 -6.29 -19.84 10.95
CA LEU A 138 -5.25 -19.74 11.95
C LEU A 138 -3.89 -19.64 11.25
N ILE A 139 -2.90 -19.11 11.92
CA ILE A 139 -1.50 -19.22 11.49
C ILE A 139 -0.84 -20.26 12.36
N ASP A 140 -0.33 -21.30 11.72
CA ASP A 140 0.51 -22.32 12.33
C ASP A 140 1.97 -21.87 12.22
N THR A 141 2.66 -21.80 13.36
CA THR A 141 4.08 -21.42 13.46
C THR A 141 4.98 -22.62 13.81
N GLY A 142 4.40 -23.79 14.04
CA GLY A 142 5.10 -25.01 14.46
C GLY A 142 5.60 -24.97 15.92
N PHE A 143 5.32 -23.91 16.68
CA PHE A 143 5.72 -23.80 18.09
C PHE A 143 4.70 -24.44 19.04
N THR A 144 5.18 -24.86 20.21
CA THR A 144 4.28 -25.27 21.31
C THR A 144 3.49 -24.07 21.83
N ALA A 145 2.36 -24.33 22.50
CA ALA A 145 1.54 -23.27 23.10
C ALA A 145 2.35 -22.36 24.04
N GLU A 146 3.23 -22.92 24.86
CA GLU A 146 4.08 -22.16 25.77
C GLU A 146 5.08 -21.27 25.04
N THR A 147 5.70 -21.78 23.98
CA THR A 147 6.69 -21.03 23.19
C THR A 147 6.00 -19.92 22.39
N ALA A 148 4.90 -20.23 21.73
CA ALA A 148 4.14 -19.24 20.97
C ALA A 148 3.65 -18.08 21.85
N ALA A 149 3.16 -18.37 23.06
CA ALA A 149 2.71 -17.34 24.00
C ALA A 149 3.84 -16.42 24.52
N LYS A 150 5.10 -16.88 24.47
CA LYS A 150 6.26 -16.06 24.81
C LYS A 150 6.77 -15.20 23.64
N LEU A 151 6.64 -15.71 22.43
CA LEU A 151 7.21 -15.07 21.23
C LEU A 151 6.26 -14.07 20.58
N PHE A 152 4.96 -14.36 20.58
CA PHE A 152 3.95 -13.62 19.83
C PHE A 152 2.96 -12.90 20.73
N ALA A 153 2.49 -11.75 20.27
CA ALA A 153 1.52 -10.93 20.99
C ALA A 153 0.43 -10.38 20.04
N PRO A 154 -0.76 -10.08 20.55
CA PRO A 154 -1.72 -9.25 19.82
C PRO A 154 -1.07 -7.93 19.40
N GLY A 155 -1.28 -7.55 18.13
CA GLY A 155 -0.65 -6.38 17.54
C GLY A 155 0.60 -6.66 16.71
N ASP A 156 1.17 -7.87 16.75
CA ASP A 156 2.21 -8.27 15.82
C ASP A 156 1.66 -8.27 14.40
N ILE A 157 2.41 -7.70 13.46
CA ILE A 157 2.00 -7.65 12.07
C ILE A 157 2.43 -8.92 11.34
N VAL A 158 1.68 -9.26 10.30
CA VAL A 158 1.96 -10.42 9.47
C VAL A 158 1.87 -10.03 8.00
N THR A 159 2.86 -10.45 7.22
CA THR A 159 2.91 -10.22 5.78
C THR A 159 2.99 -11.53 5.01
N PHE A 160 2.67 -11.50 3.73
CA PHE A 160 2.89 -12.64 2.84
C PHE A 160 4.39 -12.94 2.72
N ALA A 161 4.79 -14.20 2.85
CA ALA A 161 6.18 -14.65 2.75
C ALA A 161 6.67 -14.75 1.30
N ALA A 162 6.17 -13.88 0.43
CA ALA A 162 6.55 -13.82 -0.97
C ALA A 162 7.55 -12.67 -1.20
N LYS A 163 8.45 -12.87 -2.17
CA LYS A 163 9.35 -11.82 -2.66
C LYS A 163 9.01 -11.46 -4.08
N PRO A 164 9.33 -10.24 -4.54
CA PRO A 164 9.18 -9.90 -5.94
C PRO A 164 10.01 -10.83 -6.83
N VAL A 165 9.38 -11.39 -7.86
CA VAL A 165 10.03 -12.29 -8.83
C VAL A 165 9.89 -11.74 -10.23
N GLU A 166 10.93 -11.92 -11.04
CA GLU A 166 10.87 -11.58 -12.45
C GLU A 166 10.27 -12.74 -13.24
N LEU A 167 9.26 -12.44 -14.02
CA LEU A 167 8.60 -13.36 -14.93
C LEU A 167 9.11 -13.14 -16.36
N GLN A 168 8.67 -14.00 -17.29
CA GLN A 168 8.98 -13.84 -18.70
C GLN A 168 8.59 -12.44 -19.21
N ASN A 169 9.29 -11.98 -20.25
CA ASN A 169 9.10 -10.67 -20.88
C ASN A 169 9.31 -9.48 -19.91
N LYS A 170 10.28 -9.59 -19.00
CA LYS A 170 10.63 -8.54 -18.03
C LYS A 170 9.44 -8.06 -17.18
N ARG A 171 8.51 -8.96 -16.85
CA ARG A 171 7.40 -8.66 -15.96
C ARG A 171 7.80 -8.92 -14.52
N LEU A 172 7.30 -8.12 -13.61
CA LEU A 172 7.48 -8.27 -12.17
C LEU A 172 6.18 -8.77 -11.54
N ALA A 173 6.26 -9.78 -10.70
CA ALA A 173 5.18 -10.23 -9.83
C ALA A 173 5.66 -10.27 -8.39
N GLY A 174 4.78 -9.94 -7.44
CA GLY A 174 5.14 -9.95 -6.03
C GLY A 174 4.10 -9.28 -5.15
N PRO A 175 4.28 -9.32 -3.82
CA PRO A 175 3.42 -8.61 -2.89
C PRO A 175 3.66 -7.11 -3.00
N ALA A 176 2.68 -6.34 -2.59
CA ALA A 176 2.76 -4.88 -2.44
C ALA A 176 3.12 -4.10 -3.73
N LEU A 177 2.94 -4.69 -4.92
CA LEU A 177 3.09 -3.93 -6.18
C LEU A 177 2.04 -2.82 -6.29
N ASP A 178 0.89 -3.00 -5.72
CA ASP A 178 -0.09 -1.98 -5.39
C ASP A 178 0.27 -1.37 -4.03
N ASP A 179 0.70 -0.11 -3.92
CA ASP A 179 1.08 0.75 -5.07
C ASP A 179 2.59 1.11 -5.04
N ARG A 180 3.43 0.19 -4.59
CA ARG A 180 4.88 0.41 -4.55
C ARG A 180 5.52 0.52 -5.92
N ILE A 181 4.82 0.08 -6.97
CA ILE A 181 5.25 0.38 -8.33
C ILE A 181 5.01 1.86 -8.67
N GLY A 182 3.90 2.44 -8.21
CA GLY A 182 3.64 3.88 -8.28
C GLY A 182 4.66 4.67 -7.46
N CYS A 183 4.97 4.23 -6.24
CA CYS A 183 6.04 4.83 -5.44
C CYS A 183 7.38 4.85 -6.20
N ALA A 184 7.76 3.73 -6.82
CA ALA A 184 9.00 3.64 -7.60
C ALA A 184 9.00 4.57 -8.82
N ALA A 185 7.86 4.69 -9.50
CA ALA A 185 7.70 5.59 -10.64
C ALA A 185 7.79 7.06 -10.22
N VAL A 186 7.13 7.43 -9.11
CA VAL A 186 7.20 8.78 -8.52
C VAL A 186 8.62 9.13 -8.10
N ILE A 187 9.34 8.20 -7.46
CA ILE A 187 10.74 8.40 -7.06
C ILE A 187 11.62 8.60 -8.30
N ALA A 188 11.46 7.79 -9.35
CA ALA A 188 12.22 7.95 -10.58
C ALA A 188 11.95 9.29 -11.27
N ALA A 189 10.68 9.73 -11.31
CA ALA A 189 10.32 11.05 -11.83
C ALA A 189 10.92 12.18 -10.98
N ALA A 190 10.91 12.04 -9.67
CA ALA A 190 11.50 13.01 -8.75
C ALA A 190 13.01 13.20 -8.96
N GLU A 191 13.74 12.12 -9.28
CA GLU A 191 15.17 12.21 -9.60
C GLU A 191 15.45 13.05 -10.85
N GLU A 192 14.63 12.91 -11.91
CA GLU A 192 14.78 13.75 -13.12
C GLU A 192 14.39 15.20 -12.84
N ILE A 193 13.29 15.42 -12.12
CA ILE A 193 12.83 16.75 -11.73
C ILE A 193 13.88 17.49 -10.89
N ALA A 194 14.50 16.80 -9.94
CA ALA A 194 15.56 17.37 -9.12
C ALA A 194 16.80 17.79 -9.95
N ALA A 195 17.07 17.07 -11.04
CA ALA A 195 18.16 17.38 -11.97
C ALA A 195 17.82 18.54 -12.92
N GLU A 196 16.60 18.57 -13.46
CA GLU A 196 16.15 19.56 -14.44
C GLU A 196 15.77 20.91 -13.81
N LYS A 197 15.36 20.92 -12.53
CA LYS A 197 14.96 22.10 -11.76
C LYS A 197 13.94 22.98 -12.49
N PRO A 198 12.73 22.47 -12.76
CA PRO A 198 11.68 23.25 -13.44
C PRO A 198 11.24 24.44 -12.60
N ASP A 199 10.52 25.38 -13.24
CA ASP A 199 10.06 26.59 -12.56
C ASP A 199 8.99 26.30 -11.48
N CYS A 200 8.23 25.20 -11.58
CA CYS A 200 7.19 24.84 -10.61
C CYS A 200 7.78 24.20 -9.33
N LYS A 201 7.09 24.41 -8.21
CA LYS A 201 7.38 23.66 -6.99
C LYS A 201 6.92 22.21 -7.16
N VAL A 202 7.74 21.25 -6.73
CA VAL A 202 7.39 19.83 -6.79
C VAL A 202 7.63 19.15 -5.45
N THR A 203 6.60 18.48 -4.94
CA THR A 203 6.66 17.69 -3.71
C THR A 203 6.23 16.26 -4.01
N VAL A 204 6.96 15.30 -3.48
CA VAL A 204 6.58 13.88 -3.45
C VAL A 204 5.85 13.61 -2.14
N LEU A 205 4.72 12.91 -2.23
CA LEU A 205 3.99 12.33 -1.11
C LEU A 205 3.94 10.81 -1.31
N LEU A 206 4.55 10.06 -0.41
CA LEU A 206 4.29 8.63 -0.30
C LEU A 206 3.35 8.41 0.87
N SER A 207 2.07 8.20 0.56
CA SER A 207 1.01 8.17 1.55
C SER A 207 0.97 6.86 2.32
N SER A 208 0.51 6.94 3.58
CA SER A 208 0.22 5.79 4.45
C SER A 208 -1.28 5.54 4.51
N MET A 209 -1.67 4.35 4.99
CA MET A 209 -3.06 3.99 5.30
C MET A 209 -4.05 4.10 4.13
N GLU A 210 -3.59 3.94 2.88
CA GLU A 210 -4.50 3.94 1.72
C GLU A 210 -5.44 2.74 1.77
N GLU A 211 -4.91 1.57 2.06
CA GLU A 211 -5.61 0.27 2.10
C GLU A 211 -6.70 0.17 3.19
N VAL A 212 -6.73 1.13 4.09
CA VAL A 212 -7.71 1.21 5.19
C VAL A 212 -8.52 2.51 5.19
N GLY A 213 -8.50 3.25 4.08
CA GLY A 213 -9.37 4.42 3.86
C GLY A 213 -8.69 5.72 3.44
N GLY A 214 -7.39 5.71 3.12
CA GLY A 214 -6.71 6.84 2.48
C GLY A 214 -6.35 8.02 3.37
N GLN A 215 -6.43 7.88 4.70
CA GLN A 215 -6.21 9.00 5.63
C GLN A 215 -4.81 9.61 5.53
N GLY A 216 -3.82 8.84 5.09
CA GLY A 216 -2.45 9.32 4.93
C GLY A 216 -2.26 10.31 3.80
N ALA A 217 -3.17 10.35 2.83
CA ALA A 217 -3.20 11.33 1.75
C ALA A 217 -3.67 12.71 2.23
N GLU A 218 -4.35 12.79 3.36
CA GLU A 218 -4.77 14.05 3.97
C GLU A 218 -3.55 14.79 4.54
N THR A 219 -2.96 15.66 3.73
CA THR A 219 -1.77 16.45 4.11
C THR A 219 -2.09 17.64 5.01
N GLY A 220 -3.22 17.65 5.71
CA GLY A 220 -3.78 18.73 6.51
C GLY A 220 -2.78 19.78 7.00
N GLY A 221 -2.66 20.90 6.30
CA GLY A 221 -1.85 22.04 6.68
C GLY A 221 -0.41 22.07 6.17
N TYR A 222 0.14 21.02 5.55
CA TYR A 222 1.52 21.04 5.03
C TYR A 222 1.64 21.62 3.62
N CYS A 223 0.53 21.75 2.91
CA CYS A 223 0.50 22.29 1.56
C CYS A 223 -0.55 23.40 1.47
N GLY A 224 -0.13 24.64 1.71
CA GLY A 224 -0.94 25.80 1.36
C GLY A 224 -1.16 25.79 -0.15
N ARG A 225 -2.38 25.49 -0.61
CA ARG A 225 -2.78 25.41 -2.02
C ARG A 225 -1.95 24.42 -2.85
N CYS A 226 -2.07 23.13 -2.59
CA CYS A 226 -1.76 22.10 -3.58
C CYS A 226 -3.01 21.86 -4.41
N GLU A 227 -2.97 22.10 -5.71
CA GLU A 227 -3.94 21.57 -6.62
C GLU A 227 -3.58 20.09 -6.83
N LEU A 228 -4.45 19.19 -6.36
CA LEU A 228 -4.29 17.74 -6.55
C LEU A 228 -4.55 17.43 -8.02
N TRP A 229 -3.50 17.27 -8.80
CA TRP A 229 -3.61 16.85 -10.19
C TRP A 229 -3.40 15.33 -10.26
N GLY A 230 -4.50 14.61 -10.35
CA GLY A 230 -4.68 13.34 -11.02
C GLY A 230 -3.75 12.19 -10.65
N TRP A 231 -4.34 11.05 -10.36
CA TRP A 231 -3.69 9.75 -10.35
C TRP A 231 -2.96 9.49 -11.66
N LEU A 232 -1.63 9.54 -11.66
CA LEU A 232 -0.84 9.17 -12.82
C LEU A 232 -0.69 7.65 -12.85
N TRP A 233 -1.65 6.97 -13.47
CA TRP A 233 -1.50 5.58 -13.87
C TRP A 233 -0.51 5.48 -15.02
N LEU A 234 0.76 5.24 -14.73
CA LEU A 234 1.72 4.81 -15.74
C LEU A 234 1.47 3.33 -16.04
N ARG A 235 0.67 3.06 -17.07
CA ARG A 235 0.69 1.75 -17.73
C ARG A 235 2.06 1.60 -18.41
N ALA A 236 2.94 0.83 -17.81
CA ALA A 236 4.13 0.37 -18.51
C ALA A 236 3.70 -0.50 -19.70
N GLY A 237 3.91 0.06 -20.91
CA GLY A 237 4.01 -0.62 -22.20
C GLY A 237 3.06 -1.77 -22.48
N GLU A 238 1.79 -1.51 -22.74
CA GLU A 238 0.98 -2.41 -23.56
C GLU A 238 0.81 -1.81 -24.96
N ASN A 239 1.30 -2.53 -25.94
CA ASN A 239 1.00 -2.34 -27.34
C ASN A 239 -0.51 -2.51 -27.52
N GLN A 240 -1.26 -1.41 -27.53
CA GLN A 240 -2.73 -1.44 -27.69
C GLN A 240 -3.08 -1.69 -29.14
N SER A 241 -3.71 -2.84 -29.40
CA SER A 241 -4.52 -3.02 -30.59
C SER A 241 -5.62 -1.94 -30.64
N PRO A 242 -5.88 -1.30 -31.79
CA PRO A 242 -6.86 -0.21 -31.85
C PRO A 242 -8.27 -0.76 -31.69
N GLY A 243 -8.95 -0.50 -30.56
CA GLY A 243 -10.34 -0.89 -30.43
C GLY A 243 -11.06 -0.67 -29.10
N ARG A 244 -10.44 -0.30 -28.02
CA ARG A 244 -11.18 0.02 -26.77
C ARG A 244 -10.68 1.32 -26.14
N ARG A 245 -11.48 2.37 -26.32
CA ARG A 245 -11.33 3.61 -25.56
C ARG A 245 -11.86 3.38 -24.14
N HIS A 246 -11.00 3.23 -23.17
CA HIS A 246 -11.38 3.47 -21.78
C HIS A 246 -11.19 4.96 -21.53
N HIS A 247 -12.30 5.66 -21.34
CA HIS A 247 -12.29 7.04 -20.88
C HIS A 247 -11.65 7.09 -19.49
N ALA A 248 -10.44 7.63 -19.41
CA ALA A 248 -9.95 8.22 -18.17
C ALA A 248 -10.82 9.46 -17.95
N GLY A 249 -11.86 9.31 -17.15
CA GLY A 249 -12.75 10.42 -16.79
C GLY A 249 -12.05 11.32 -15.81
N LEU A 250 -11.40 12.36 -16.30
CA LEU A 250 -11.15 13.57 -15.53
C LEU A 250 -12.53 14.12 -15.14
N ARG A 251 -12.98 13.89 -13.92
CA ARG A 251 -14.09 14.64 -13.34
C ARG A 251 -13.49 15.90 -12.72
N PRO A 252 -13.85 17.09 -13.19
CA PRO A 252 -13.52 18.32 -12.47
C PRO A 252 -14.25 18.26 -11.11
N HIS A 253 -13.56 18.61 -10.06
CA HIS A 253 -14.14 18.80 -8.73
C HIS A 253 -15.23 19.86 -8.85
N PRO A 254 -16.46 19.63 -8.35
CA PRO A 254 -17.47 20.65 -8.31
C PRO A 254 -17.03 21.79 -7.39
N GLU A 255 -17.20 23.01 -7.87
CA GLU A 255 -17.02 24.22 -7.08
C GLU A 255 -17.80 24.12 -5.75
N PRO A 256 -17.26 24.60 -4.62
CA PRO A 256 -18.00 24.61 -3.36
C PRO A 256 -19.16 25.61 -3.46
N GLY A 257 -20.38 25.10 -3.63
CA GLY A 257 -21.56 25.95 -3.66
C GLY A 257 -22.80 25.42 -4.37
N LEU A 258 -22.76 24.26 -5.03
CA LEU A 258 -23.89 23.73 -5.79
C LEU A 258 -24.32 22.33 -5.32
N TYR A 259 -24.87 22.25 -4.09
CA TYR A 259 -25.80 21.18 -3.74
C TYR A 259 -27.19 21.76 -3.73
N PRO A 260 -28.13 21.33 -4.59
CA PRO A 260 -29.53 21.64 -4.42
C PRO A 260 -30.04 20.90 -3.18
N GLU A 261 -30.76 21.61 -2.32
CA GLU A 261 -31.44 21.06 -1.17
C GLU A 261 -32.33 19.87 -1.59
N ALA A 262 -32.22 18.76 -0.86
CA ALA A 262 -33.09 17.61 -1.05
C ALA A 262 -34.52 17.99 -0.71
N GLU A 263 -35.35 18.16 -1.75
CA GLU A 263 -36.79 18.27 -1.60
C GLU A 263 -37.35 17.01 -0.91
N LYS A 264 -38.01 17.24 0.21
CA LYS A 264 -38.81 16.26 0.94
C LYS A 264 -39.96 15.79 0.06
N ALA A 265 -39.83 14.65 -0.62
CA ALA A 265 -40.98 13.99 -1.20
C ALA A 265 -41.83 13.38 -0.08
N GLY A 266 -42.98 13.99 0.10
CA GLY A 266 -43.99 13.64 1.10
C GLY A 266 -44.55 12.23 0.85
N ARG A 267 -44.84 11.57 1.96
CA ARG A 267 -45.74 10.41 2.02
C ARG A 267 -47.13 10.83 1.55
N GLY A 268 -47.69 10.08 0.64
CA GLY A 268 -49.08 10.20 0.23
C GLY A 268 -49.61 8.87 -0.28
N LYS A 269 -50.40 8.23 0.58
CA LYS A 269 -51.41 7.16 0.39
C LYS A 269 -50.94 5.83 -0.21
#